data_09865a33e30fef0650a2180ad6f83eef
#
_entry.id   09865a33e30fef0650a2180ad6f83eef
#
_cell.length_a   1.000
_cell.length_b   1.000
_cell.length_c   1.000
_cell.angle_alpha   90.00
_cell.angle_beta   90.00
_cell.angle_gamma   90.00
#
_symmetry.space_group_name_H-M   'P 1'
#
loop_
_entity.id
_entity.type
_entity.pdbx_description
1 polymer ?
#
loop_
_entity_poly.entity_id
_entity_poly.type
_entity_poly.pdbx_seq_one_letter_code
_entity_poly.pdbx_strand_id
1 'polypeptide(L)'
;MKKILALLIALFLFIPCAPAEETAPVYELPVDFSGGYVPDPAAFTKDSYEDASLSVRMEKRDIDGVRYDIAWIKVSSPTQLRTAIAGEPNQVVAERPGRMARKVNAVVAINGDFYTQRKDGLIWRQGMPFRNLLNPEKDILIIDNQGDLHAILGNETQTAELTALLQSGRTIVNAFTFGPAIVKDGKALPMPETYQTRFDSAIRAPRTVIAQMGPLEYVFVEAEGRVQHSKGVTTDQMGAFMESLGVETAYCLDGGNSSIMLFNGKYYDANYTDSEREQSDIIYIATAVPNE
;
A
#
# COMPACT_ATOMS: atom_id res chain seq x y z
N MET A 1 -62.27 -39.59 45.86
CA MET A 1 -61.04 -38.82 45.87
C MET A 1 -60.23 -39.23 44.62
N LYS A 2 -60.31 -38.42 43.50
CA LYS A 2 -59.57 -38.66 42.23
C LYS A 2 -58.34 -37.77 42.23
N LYS A 3 -57.14 -38.35 42.17
CA LYS A 3 -55.88 -37.65 42.04
C LYS A 3 -55.64 -37.39 40.56
N ILE A 4 -55.61 -36.14 40.20
CA ILE A 4 -55.21 -35.68 38.85
C ILE A 4 -53.69 -35.54 38.82
N LEU A 5 -53.02 -36.33 37.97
CA LEU A 5 -51.59 -36.29 37.73
C LEU A 5 -51.36 -35.30 36.58
N ALA A 6 -50.78 -34.15 36.88
CA ALA A 6 -50.41 -33.17 35.88
C ALA A 6 -49.06 -33.56 35.27
N LEU A 7 -49.07 -33.85 33.97
CA LEU A 7 -47.87 -34.15 33.17
C LEU A 7 -47.26 -32.83 32.66
N LEU A 8 -46.14 -32.42 33.21
CA LEU A 8 -45.36 -31.28 32.72
C LEU A 8 -44.50 -31.73 31.49
N ILE A 9 -44.95 -31.34 30.33
CA ILE A 9 -44.16 -31.49 29.09
C ILE A 9 -43.16 -30.34 29.04
N ALA A 10 -41.87 -30.62 29.29
CA ALA A 10 -40.79 -29.68 29.08
C ALA A 10 -40.48 -29.58 27.56
N LEU A 11 -40.86 -28.48 26.98
CA LEU A 11 -40.54 -28.16 25.58
C LEU A 11 -39.07 -27.68 25.49
N PHE A 12 -38.17 -28.56 25.09
CA PHE A 12 -36.79 -28.14 24.75
C PHE A 12 -36.81 -27.40 23.43
N LEU A 13 -36.73 -26.07 23.48
CA LEU A 13 -36.45 -25.26 22.33
C LEU A 13 -34.98 -25.48 21.91
N PHE A 14 -34.80 -26.27 20.88
CA PHE A 14 -33.51 -26.29 20.16
C PHE A 14 -33.33 -24.92 19.47
N ILE A 15 -32.51 -24.04 20.06
CA ILE A 15 -32.01 -22.88 19.38
C ILE A 15 -30.86 -23.39 18.48
N PRO A 16 -30.96 -23.33 17.14
CA PRO A 16 -29.84 -23.68 16.31
C PRO A 16 -28.73 -22.65 16.59
N CYS A 17 -27.61 -23.13 17.15
CA CYS A 17 -26.39 -22.34 17.22
C CYS A 17 -25.97 -22.08 15.77
N ALA A 18 -26.05 -20.83 15.33
CA ALA A 18 -25.44 -20.43 14.06
C ALA A 18 -23.94 -20.79 14.10
N PRO A 19 -23.38 -21.37 13.05
CA PRO A 19 -21.94 -21.60 13.02
C PRO A 19 -21.26 -20.28 13.30
N ALA A 20 -20.30 -20.28 14.24
CA ALA A 20 -19.45 -19.12 14.45
C ALA A 20 -18.78 -18.79 13.10
N GLU A 21 -18.93 -17.56 12.66
CA GLU A 21 -18.21 -17.06 11.50
C GLU A 21 -16.73 -17.30 11.78
N GLU A 22 -16.09 -18.13 10.96
CA GLU A 22 -14.68 -18.43 11.08
C GLU A 22 -13.95 -17.13 10.72
N THR A 23 -13.53 -16.38 11.74
CA THR A 23 -12.78 -15.15 11.52
C THR A 23 -11.48 -15.51 10.84
N ALA A 24 -11.21 -14.86 9.69
CA ALA A 24 -9.95 -15.03 8.98
C ALA A 24 -8.76 -14.88 9.96
N PRO A 25 -7.70 -15.69 9.81
CA PRO A 25 -6.55 -15.62 10.71
C PRO A 25 -5.92 -14.21 10.65
N VAL A 26 -5.72 -13.63 11.82
CA VAL A 26 -5.02 -12.35 11.96
C VAL A 26 -3.51 -12.65 12.00
N TYR A 27 -2.77 -12.10 11.06
CA TYR A 27 -1.32 -12.22 11.02
C TYR A 27 -0.67 -11.11 11.85
N GLU A 28 0.25 -11.50 12.73
CA GLU A 28 1.11 -10.54 13.41
C GLU A 28 2.30 -10.23 12.50
N LEU A 29 2.44 -8.96 12.12
CA LEU A 29 3.60 -8.49 11.40
C LEU A 29 4.71 -8.12 12.38
N PRO A 30 5.98 -8.42 12.06
CA PRO A 30 7.06 -8.02 12.93
C PRO A 30 7.13 -6.50 13.01
N VAL A 31 7.25 -5.98 14.24
CA VAL A 31 7.51 -4.56 14.52
C VAL A 31 9.02 -4.36 14.46
N ASP A 32 9.59 -4.46 13.27
CA ASP A 32 11.01 -4.26 13.02
C ASP A 32 11.25 -3.77 11.58
N PHE A 33 12.47 -3.33 11.35
CA PHE A 33 12.95 -2.88 10.04
C PHE A 33 13.95 -3.86 9.42
N SER A 34 13.94 -5.11 9.86
CA SER A 34 14.73 -6.17 9.22
C SER A 34 14.31 -6.33 7.76
N GLY A 35 15.24 -6.70 6.91
CA GLY A 35 14.94 -6.99 5.50
C GLY A 35 14.19 -8.31 5.34
N GLY A 36 13.68 -8.54 4.13
CA GLY A 36 13.19 -9.85 3.69
C GLY A 36 14.35 -10.84 3.51
N TYR A 37 14.00 -12.09 3.25
CA TYR A 37 14.99 -13.06 2.82
C TYR A 37 15.64 -12.63 1.50
N VAL A 38 16.86 -13.10 1.24
CA VAL A 38 17.53 -12.84 -0.03
C VAL A 38 16.77 -13.58 -1.14
N PRO A 39 16.25 -12.90 -2.16
CA PRO A 39 15.53 -13.57 -3.23
C PRO A 39 16.48 -14.46 -4.05
N ASP A 40 15.97 -15.62 -4.53
CA ASP A 40 16.74 -16.50 -5.42
C ASP A 40 17.01 -15.77 -6.75
N PRO A 41 18.27 -15.56 -7.13
CA PRO A 41 18.60 -14.94 -8.42
C PRO A 41 18.07 -15.72 -9.62
N ALA A 42 17.91 -17.05 -9.52
CA ALA A 42 17.40 -17.88 -10.60
C ALA A 42 15.88 -17.74 -10.80
N ALA A 43 15.16 -17.25 -9.80
CA ALA A 43 13.72 -16.98 -9.88
C ALA A 43 13.37 -15.68 -10.64
N PHE A 44 14.38 -14.84 -10.93
CA PHE A 44 14.17 -13.63 -11.74
C PHE A 44 14.24 -13.92 -13.22
N THR A 45 13.29 -13.37 -13.95
CA THR A 45 13.42 -13.12 -15.39
C THR A 45 13.65 -11.62 -15.61
N LYS A 46 13.63 -11.19 -16.88
CA LYS A 46 13.70 -9.76 -17.20
C LYS A 46 12.53 -8.97 -16.60
N ASP A 47 11.33 -9.56 -16.62
CA ASP A 47 10.08 -8.86 -16.28
C ASP A 47 9.23 -9.66 -15.27
N SER A 48 9.80 -10.62 -14.53
CA SER A 48 9.08 -11.34 -13.49
C SER A 48 9.99 -11.90 -12.40
N TYR A 49 9.41 -12.16 -11.24
CA TYR A 49 9.96 -12.97 -10.17
C TYR A 49 8.89 -13.92 -9.67
N GLU A 50 9.23 -15.18 -9.43
CA GLU A 50 8.30 -16.17 -8.92
C GLU A 50 9.01 -17.17 -8.02
N ASP A 51 8.49 -17.31 -6.79
CA ASP A 51 8.86 -18.37 -5.84
C ASP A 51 7.61 -18.94 -5.16
N ALA A 52 7.78 -19.82 -4.17
CA ALA A 52 6.66 -20.46 -3.48
C ALA A 52 5.76 -19.47 -2.70
N SER A 53 6.22 -18.25 -2.42
CA SER A 53 5.51 -17.25 -1.60
C SER A 53 5.12 -15.98 -2.35
N LEU A 54 5.69 -15.74 -3.52
CA LEU A 54 5.62 -14.45 -4.20
C LEU A 54 5.59 -14.63 -5.71
N SER A 55 4.66 -13.94 -6.37
CA SER A 55 4.67 -13.74 -7.82
C SER A 55 4.65 -12.25 -8.11
N VAL A 56 5.63 -11.79 -8.90
CA VAL A 56 5.69 -10.41 -9.42
C VAL A 56 5.82 -10.47 -10.93
N ARG A 57 4.95 -9.73 -11.63
CA ARG A 57 5.02 -9.53 -13.07
C ARG A 57 5.12 -8.04 -13.36
N MET A 58 6.18 -7.67 -14.05
CA MET A 58 6.43 -6.29 -14.48
C MET A 58 5.89 -6.07 -15.89
N GLU A 59 5.32 -4.90 -16.13
CA GLU A 59 4.73 -4.54 -17.41
C GLU A 59 4.95 -3.06 -17.72
N LYS A 60 5.23 -2.73 -18.98
CA LYS A 60 5.24 -1.34 -19.49
C LYS A 60 4.08 -1.14 -20.43
N ARG A 61 3.31 -0.07 -20.23
CA ARG A 61 2.23 0.36 -21.15
C ARG A 61 2.45 1.78 -21.60
N ASP A 62 2.41 1.98 -22.90
CA ASP A 62 2.41 3.32 -23.49
C ASP A 62 0.98 3.68 -23.91
N ILE A 63 0.39 4.69 -23.26
CA ILE A 63 -0.98 5.14 -23.50
C ILE A 63 -0.98 6.67 -23.60
N ASP A 64 -1.44 7.21 -24.70
CA ASP A 64 -1.62 8.65 -24.94
C ASP A 64 -0.36 9.50 -24.67
N GLY A 65 0.83 8.94 -24.96
CA GLY A 65 2.12 9.59 -24.75
C GLY A 65 2.52 9.65 -23.27
N VAL A 66 2.07 8.68 -22.50
CA VAL A 66 2.51 8.40 -21.13
C VAL A 66 2.95 6.95 -21.05
N ARG A 67 4.09 6.70 -20.45
CA ARG A 67 4.55 5.36 -20.08
C ARG A 67 4.15 5.08 -18.65
N TYR A 68 3.51 3.93 -18.45
CA TYR A 68 3.17 3.37 -17.16
C TYR A 68 4.02 2.13 -16.92
N ASP A 69 4.79 2.14 -15.86
CA ASP A 69 5.47 0.98 -15.31
C ASP A 69 4.58 0.36 -14.24
N ILE A 70 4.27 -0.93 -14.39
CA ILE A 70 3.27 -1.63 -13.59
C ILE A 70 3.91 -2.89 -13.00
N ALA A 71 3.83 -3.05 -11.70
CA ALA A 71 4.14 -4.29 -11.01
C ALA A 71 2.85 -4.94 -10.51
N TRP A 72 2.51 -6.10 -11.05
CA TRP A 72 1.43 -6.96 -10.58
C TRP A 72 2.00 -7.92 -9.55
N ILE A 73 1.43 -7.94 -8.37
CA ILE A 73 2.03 -8.59 -7.20
C ILE A 73 1.00 -9.46 -6.52
N LYS A 74 1.38 -10.72 -6.24
CA LYS A 74 0.61 -11.62 -5.40
C LYS A 74 1.54 -12.22 -4.35
N VAL A 75 1.16 -12.11 -3.09
CA VAL A 75 1.93 -12.61 -1.94
C VAL A 75 1.16 -13.68 -1.19
N SER A 76 1.85 -14.54 -0.47
CA SER A 76 1.23 -15.59 0.38
C SER A 76 0.95 -15.10 1.81
N SER A 77 1.56 -13.98 2.22
CA SER A 77 1.43 -13.44 3.57
C SER A 77 1.48 -11.92 3.56
N PRO A 78 0.69 -11.25 4.41
CA PRO A 78 0.74 -9.79 4.56
C PRO A 78 2.11 -9.28 5.02
N THR A 79 2.93 -10.15 5.64
CA THR A 79 4.29 -9.81 6.09
C THR A 79 5.27 -9.51 4.96
N GLN A 80 4.89 -9.77 3.72
CA GLN A 80 5.72 -9.53 2.54
C GLN A 80 5.58 -8.10 1.99
N LEU A 81 4.47 -7.40 2.28
CA LEU A 81 4.31 -5.97 1.98
C LEU A 81 4.87 -5.14 3.13
N ARG A 82 6.01 -4.52 2.91
CA ARG A 82 6.83 -3.89 3.96
C ARG A 82 7.22 -2.46 3.61
N THR A 83 7.71 -1.75 4.62
CA THR A 83 8.36 -0.44 4.43
C THR A 83 9.79 -0.48 4.97
N ALA A 84 10.68 0.25 4.31
CA ALA A 84 12.02 0.52 4.83
C ALA A 84 12.25 2.02 4.91
N ILE A 85 12.94 2.46 5.95
CA ILE A 85 13.22 3.86 6.22
C ILE A 85 14.69 4.19 5.99
N ALA A 86 14.96 5.45 5.69
CA ALA A 86 16.31 5.98 5.70
C ALA A 86 16.81 6.13 7.14
N GLY A 87 18.01 5.62 7.43
CA GLY A 87 18.61 5.66 8.77
C GLY A 87 17.85 4.83 9.81
N GLU A 88 17.83 5.34 11.02
CA GLU A 88 17.18 4.71 12.17
C GLU A 88 15.82 5.39 12.46
N PRO A 89 14.89 4.71 13.16
CA PRO A 89 13.64 5.30 13.61
C PRO A 89 13.87 6.65 14.32
N ASN A 90 13.00 7.62 14.01
CA ASN A 90 13.04 9.01 14.53
C ASN A 90 14.21 9.89 14.03
N GLN A 91 15.01 9.44 13.10
CA GLN A 91 15.96 10.30 12.41
C GLN A 91 15.29 11.03 11.23
N VAL A 92 15.65 12.30 11.04
CA VAL A 92 15.21 13.10 9.87
C VAL A 92 16.32 13.04 8.83
N VAL A 93 16.42 11.91 8.17
CA VAL A 93 17.41 11.64 7.14
C VAL A 93 16.73 11.17 5.86
N ALA A 94 17.48 11.21 4.77
CA ALA A 94 17.06 10.66 3.49
C ALA A 94 18.20 9.81 2.92
N GLU A 95 17.85 8.79 2.14
CA GLU A 95 18.77 7.87 1.50
C GLU A 95 18.30 7.55 0.09
N ARG A 96 19.20 7.11 -0.76
CA ARG A 96 18.86 6.68 -2.11
C ARG A 96 17.99 5.43 -2.06
N PRO A 97 16.79 5.44 -2.69
CA PRO A 97 15.86 4.30 -2.67
C PRO A 97 16.50 2.98 -3.13
N GLY A 98 17.34 3.02 -4.17
CA GLY A 98 18.04 1.82 -4.62
C GLY A 98 18.99 1.23 -3.58
N ARG A 99 19.54 2.06 -2.69
CA ARG A 99 20.35 1.57 -1.57
C ARG A 99 19.48 0.97 -0.47
N MET A 100 18.37 1.62 -0.13
CA MET A 100 17.40 1.07 0.83
C MET A 100 16.85 -0.28 0.35
N ALA A 101 16.40 -0.38 -0.91
CA ALA A 101 15.86 -1.59 -1.49
C ALA A 101 16.84 -2.79 -1.44
N ARG A 102 18.13 -2.53 -1.75
CA ARG A 102 19.15 -3.58 -1.65
C ARG A 102 19.43 -4.02 -0.21
N LYS A 103 19.42 -3.09 0.76
CA LYS A 103 19.62 -3.42 2.18
C LYS A 103 18.55 -4.37 2.72
N VAL A 104 17.32 -4.25 2.22
CA VAL A 104 16.17 -5.02 2.69
C VAL A 104 15.80 -6.18 1.78
N ASN A 105 16.62 -6.49 0.78
CA ASN A 105 16.39 -7.58 -0.17
C ASN A 105 15.05 -7.46 -0.92
N ALA A 106 14.68 -6.24 -1.31
CA ALA A 106 13.45 -5.99 -2.02
C ALA A 106 13.43 -6.67 -3.39
N VAL A 107 12.38 -7.41 -3.70
CA VAL A 107 12.11 -7.94 -5.04
C VAL A 107 11.63 -6.83 -5.97
N VAL A 108 10.65 -6.06 -5.50
CA VAL A 108 10.13 -4.85 -6.14
C VAL A 108 9.93 -3.78 -5.07
N ALA A 109 10.18 -2.52 -5.41
CA ALA A 109 9.97 -1.39 -4.50
C ALA A 109 9.55 -0.13 -5.25
N ILE A 110 8.84 0.73 -4.54
CA ILE A 110 8.47 2.10 -4.95
C ILE A 110 8.84 3.07 -3.83
N ASN A 111 8.92 4.36 -4.12
CA ASN A 111 9.10 5.36 -3.08
C ASN A 111 7.92 5.43 -2.11
N GLY A 112 8.17 5.94 -0.91
CA GLY A 112 7.13 6.25 0.08
C GLY A 112 6.57 7.67 -0.06
N ASP A 113 6.17 8.25 1.08
CA ASP A 113 5.49 9.55 1.13
C ASP A 113 6.39 10.72 1.56
N PHE A 114 7.67 10.50 1.72
CA PHE A 114 8.66 11.50 2.13
C PHE A 114 8.27 12.23 3.44
N TYR A 115 7.86 11.47 4.43
CA TYR A 115 7.27 11.95 5.68
C TYR A 115 8.18 12.87 6.50
N THR A 116 9.51 12.77 6.35
CA THR A 116 10.47 13.60 7.09
C THR A 116 10.39 15.09 6.71
N GLN A 117 9.87 15.41 5.54
CA GLN A 117 9.67 16.78 5.07
C GLN A 117 8.34 17.40 5.50
N ARG A 118 7.57 16.70 6.35
CA ARG A 118 6.24 17.12 6.80
C ARG A 118 6.19 17.21 8.31
N LYS A 119 5.23 18.01 8.81
CA LYS A 119 5.03 18.22 10.24
C LYS A 119 3.75 17.57 10.76
N ASP A 120 2.82 17.25 9.89
CA ASP A 120 1.51 16.64 10.16
C ASP A 120 1.41 15.23 9.57
N GLY A 121 0.32 14.56 9.86
CA GLY A 121 -0.04 13.27 9.31
C GLY A 121 0.01 12.11 10.31
N LEU A 122 -0.72 11.07 9.98
CA LEU A 122 -0.62 9.77 10.61
C LEU A 122 0.48 8.99 9.90
N ILE A 123 1.61 8.78 10.57
CA ILE A 123 2.80 8.15 10.00
C ILE A 123 3.20 6.96 10.86
N TRP A 124 3.01 5.77 10.32
CA TRP A 124 3.41 4.51 10.92
C TRP A 124 4.24 3.71 9.92
N ARG A 125 5.29 3.03 10.40
CA ARG A 125 6.11 2.13 9.58
C ARG A 125 6.38 0.86 10.37
N GLN A 126 6.05 -0.28 9.79
CA GLN A 126 6.25 -1.61 10.36
C GLN A 126 5.72 -1.73 11.81
N GLY A 127 4.51 -1.21 12.09
CA GLY A 127 3.88 -1.23 13.41
C GLY A 127 4.39 -0.15 14.39
N MET A 128 5.40 0.62 14.02
CA MET A 128 5.95 1.69 14.86
C MET A 128 5.34 3.05 14.49
N PRO A 129 4.75 3.77 15.45
CA PRO A 129 4.25 5.13 15.23
C PRO A 129 5.40 6.14 15.21
N PHE A 130 5.53 6.88 14.11
CA PHE A 130 6.45 8.03 14.00
C PHE A 130 5.73 9.35 14.29
N ARG A 131 4.46 9.42 13.93
CA ARG A 131 3.62 10.58 14.15
C ARG A 131 2.15 10.19 14.19
N ASN A 132 1.42 10.75 15.17
CA ASN A 132 -0.02 10.54 15.34
C ASN A 132 -0.72 11.91 15.35
N LEU A 133 -0.64 12.65 14.25
CA LEU A 133 -1.25 13.97 14.09
C LEU A 133 -2.16 13.97 12.87
N LEU A 134 -3.45 13.70 13.09
CA LEU A 134 -4.44 13.71 12.03
C LEU A 134 -4.57 15.10 11.40
N ASN A 135 -4.73 15.13 10.10
CA ASN A 135 -5.07 16.31 9.33
C ASN A 135 -6.32 16.01 8.50
N PRO A 136 -7.49 16.58 8.86
CA PRO A 136 -8.75 16.29 8.17
C PRO A 136 -8.83 16.83 6.74
N GLU A 137 -7.82 17.56 6.27
CA GLU A 137 -7.70 18.01 4.88
C GLU A 137 -6.90 17.03 4.00
N LYS A 138 -6.39 15.93 4.58
CA LYS A 138 -5.55 14.97 3.87
C LYS A 138 -6.07 13.55 4.01
N ASP A 139 -6.09 12.85 2.89
CA ASP A 139 -6.38 11.42 2.87
C ASP A 139 -5.26 10.63 3.55
N ILE A 140 -5.63 9.53 4.17
CA ILE A 140 -4.72 8.60 4.83
C ILE A 140 -4.82 7.25 4.14
N LEU A 141 -3.69 6.64 3.83
CA LEU A 141 -3.61 5.21 3.53
C LEU A 141 -3.18 4.47 4.78
N ILE A 142 -3.95 3.45 5.16
CA ILE A 142 -3.57 2.47 6.18
C ILE A 142 -3.34 1.14 5.50
N ILE A 143 -2.25 0.47 5.85
CA ILE A 143 -2.01 -0.94 5.58
C ILE A 143 -2.11 -1.63 6.92
N ASP A 144 -3.07 -2.53 7.05
CA ASP A 144 -3.33 -3.23 8.31
C ASP A 144 -2.55 -4.55 8.44
N ASN A 145 -2.76 -5.25 9.54
CA ASN A 145 -2.09 -6.52 9.85
C ASN A 145 -2.56 -7.73 9.02
N GLN A 146 -3.57 -7.56 8.17
CA GLN A 146 -3.95 -8.55 7.16
C GLN A 146 -3.43 -8.17 5.75
N GLY A 147 -2.74 -7.03 5.64
CA GLY A 147 -2.23 -6.51 4.38
C GLY A 147 -3.27 -5.74 3.58
N ASP A 148 -4.45 -5.48 4.14
CA ASP A 148 -5.48 -4.73 3.43
C ASP A 148 -5.18 -3.24 3.44
N LEU A 149 -5.45 -2.60 2.30
CA LEU A 149 -5.29 -1.18 2.06
C LEU A 149 -6.60 -0.44 2.32
N HIS A 150 -6.59 0.48 3.29
CA HIS A 150 -7.74 1.32 3.63
C HIS A 150 -7.46 2.77 3.29
N ALA A 151 -8.17 3.31 2.29
CA ALA A 151 -8.15 4.73 1.97
C ALA A 151 -9.19 5.46 2.82
N ILE A 152 -8.73 6.24 3.80
CA ILE A 152 -9.57 7.08 4.66
C ILE A 152 -9.49 8.51 4.15
N LEU A 153 -10.62 9.07 3.70
CA LEU A 153 -10.65 10.37 3.07
C LEU A 153 -10.49 11.50 4.10
N GLY A 154 -9.84 12.58 3.67
CA GLY A 154 -9.68 13.80 4.45
C GLY A 154 -10.98 14.60 4.49
N ASN A 155 -11.82 14.36 5.50
CA ASN A 155 -13.08 15.03 5.74
C ASN A 155 -13.51 14.89 7.22
N GLU A 156 -14.71 15.33 7.55
CA GLU A 156 -15.26 15.27 8.91
C GLU A 156 -15.47 13.85 9.45
N THR A 157 -15.55 12.82 8.58
CA THR A 157 -15.72 11.43 8.99
C THR A 157 -14.41 10.70 9.26
N GLN A 158 -13.26 11.29 8.92
CA GLN A 158 -11.95 10.65 8.99
C GLN A 158 -11.65 9.96 10.32
N THR A 159 -11.89 10.67 11.43
CA THR A 159 -11.65 10.10 12.77
C THR A 159 -12.60 8.94 13.08
N ALA A 160 -13.86 9.02 12.63
CA ALA A 160 -14.84 7.97 12.85
C ALA A 160 -14.49 6.71 12.02
N GLU A 161 -14.09 6.87 10.76
CA GLU A 161 -13.67 5.77 9.91
C GLU A 161 -12.41 5.07 10.47
N LEU A 162 -11.40 5.84 10.90
CA LEU A 162 -10.22 5.28 11.56
C LEU A 162 -10.58 4.52 12.85
N THR A 163 -11.45 5.09 13.67
CA THR A 163 -11.90 4.46 14.91
C THR A 163 -12.65 3.16 14.63
N ALA A 164 -13.54 3.13 13.65
CA ALA A 164 -14.26 1.94 13.24
C ALA A 164 -13.33 0.84 12.75
N LEU A 165 -12.31 1.19 11.96
CA LEU A 165 -11.28 0.25 11.51
C LEU A 165 -10.57 -0.41 12.70
N LEU A 166 -10.11 0.39 13.67
CA LEU A 166 -9.42 -0.15 14.85
C LEU A 166 -10.34 -0.99 15.75
N GLN A 167 -11.62 -0.60 15.88
CA GLN A 167 -12.62 -1.36 16.65
C GLN A 167 -13.00 -2.69 15.99
N SER A 168 -12.78 -2.84 14.68
CA SER A 168 -12.98 -4.12 13.98
C SER A 168 -11.91 -5.18 14.28
N GLY A 169 -10.93 -4.86 15.13
CA GLY A 169 -9.81 -5.75 15.47
C GLY A 169 -8.61 -5.67 14.51
N ARG A 170 -8.66 -4.75 13.54
CA ARG A 170 -7.51 -4.46 12.66
C ARG A 170 -6.49 -3.59 13.39
N THR A 171 -5.21 -3.78 13.08
CA THR A 171 -4.12 -2.99 13.63
C THR A 171 -3.35 -2.29 12.53
N ILE A 172 -2.86 -1.10 12.80
CA ILE A 172 -2.06 -0.33 11.84
C ILE A 172 -0.66 -0.92 11.78
N VAL A 173 -0.23 -1.34 10.60
CA VAL A 173 1.16 -1.71 10.33
C VAL A 173 1.88 -0.54 9.66
N ASN A 174 1.30 0.01 8.61
CA ASN A 174 1.81 1.20 7.96
C ASN A 174 0.70 2.23 7.79
N ALA A 175 1.03 3.50 7.95
CA ALA A 175 0.14 4.61 7.65
C ALA A 175 0.90 5.71 6.91
N PHE A 176 0.28 6.22 5.85
CA PHE A 176 0.82 7.27 4.98
C PHE A 176 -0.17 8.41 4.91
N THR A 177 0.34 9.63 5.00
CA THR A 177 -0.48 10.84 4.83
C THR A 177 0.16 11.74 3.78
N PHE A 178 0.02 11.35 2.54
CA PHE A 178 0.43 12.11 1.35
C PHE A 178 -0.78 12.41 0.47
N GLY A 179 -1.28 11.37 -0.19
CA GLY A 179 -2.49 11.38 -1.00
C GLY A 179 -2.39 12.14 -2.33
N PRO A 180 -3.52 12.25 -2.95
CA PRO A 180 -4.82 11.76 -2.47
C PRO A 180 -5.02 10.25 -2.66
N ALA A 181 -6.05 9.70 -2.04
CA ALA A 181 -6.70 8.50 -2.52
C ALA A 181 -7.30 8.80 -3.90
N ILE A 182 -7.08 7.92 -4.87
CA ILE A 182 -7.53 8.12 -6.26
C ILE A 182 -8.50 7.05 -6.74
N VAL A 183 -8.59 5.91 -6.03
CA VAL A 183 -9.64 4.91 -6.21
C VAL A 183 -10.07 4.43 -4.83
N LYS A 184 -11.38 4.32 -4.60
CA LYS A 184 -12.00 3.70 -3.43
C LYS A 184 -13.19 2.89 -3.90
N ASP A 185 -13.35 1.67 -3.37
CA ASP A 185 -14.44 0.74 -3.73
C ASP A 185 -14.54 0.50 -5.25
N GLY A 186 -13.38 0.40 -5.91
CA GLY A 186 -13.28 0.15 -7.35
C GLY A 186 -13.66 1.35 -8.24
N LYS A 187 -13.79 2.56 -7.68
CA LYS A 187 -14.15 3.77 -8.41
C LYS A 187 -13.12 4.87 -8.27
N ALA A 188 -12.77 5.49 -9.40
CA ALA A 188 -11.93 6.67 -9.41
C ALA A 188 -12.60 7.82 -8.64
N LEU A 189 -11.83 8.46 -7.77
CA LEU A 189 -12.28 9.60 -6.98
C LEU A 189 -11.95 10.90 -7.71
N PRO A 190 -12.83 11.91 -7.63
CA PRO A 190 -12.50 13.24 -8.11
C PRO A 190 -11.40 13.83 -7.21
N MET A 191 -10.51 14.65 -7.79
CA MET A 191 -9.47 15.34 -7.03
C MET A 191 -10.08 16.28 -6.01
N PRO A 192 -9.79 16.11 -4.70
CA PRO A 192 -10.25 17.04 -3.68
C PRO A 192 -9.68 18.45 -3.88
N GLU A 193 -10.49 19.49 -3.62
CA GLU A 193 -10.07 20.89 -3.78
C GLU A 193 -8.83 21.22 -2.93
N THR A 194 -8.69 20.64 -1.75
CA THR A 194 -7.54 20.78 -0.85
C THR A 194 -6.21 20.36 -1.47
N TYR A 195 -6.25 19.42 -2.43
CA TYR A 195 -5.08 18.98 -3.18
C TYR A 195 -4.83 19.82 -4.44
N GLN A 196 -5.84 20.43 -5.02
CA GLN A 196 -5.71 21.21 -6.27
C GLN A 196 -4.80 22.42 -6.10
N THR A 197 -4.81 23.06 -4.94
CA THR A 197 -4.04 24.28 -4.67
C THR A 197 -2.62 24.00 -4.17
N ARG A 198 -2.36 22.80 -3.63
CA ARG A 198 -1.12 22.53 -2.89
C ARG A 198 -0.06 21.76 -3.68
N PHE A 199 -0.47 20.91 -4.63
CA PHE A 199 0.42 20.02 -5.36
C PHE A 199 0.29 20.13 -6.87
N ASP A 200 -0.45 21.12 -7.33
CA ASP A 200 -0.67 21.34 -8.74
C ASP A 200 -1.09 20.03 -9.46
N SER A 201 -2.08 19.38 -8.86
CA SER A 201 -2.61 18.07 -9.27
C SER A 201 -3.13 18.07 -10.70
N ALA A 202 -3.48 19.24 -11.23
CA ALA A 202 -3.83 19.46 -12.63
C ALA A 202 -2.61 19.43 -13.56
N ILE A 203 -1.39 19.57 -13.03
CA ILE A 203 -0.15 19.53 -13.83
C ILE A 203 0.23 18.05 -14.08
N ARG A 204 0.64 17.80 -15.31
CA ARG A 204 1.24 16.53 -15.69
C ARG A 204 2.60 16.36 -15.03
N ALA A 205 2.78 15.28 -14.31
CA ALA A 205 4.01 14.94 -13.62
C ALA A 205 4.17 13.41 -13.52
N PRO A 206 5.36 12.90 -13.21
CA PRO A 206 5.52 11.53 -12.76
C PRO A 206 4.67 11.30 -11.50
N ARG A 207 4.05 10.12 -11.39
CA ARG A 207 3.21 9.73 -10.25
C ARG A 207 3.52 8.32 -9.82
N THR A 208 3.59 8.10 -8.51
CA THR A 208 3.71 6.76 -7.91
C THR A 208 2.45 6.43 -7.14
N VAL A 209 1.95 5.23 -7.34
CA VAL A 209 0.71 4.73 -6.74
C VAL A 209 0.91 3.34 -6.19
N ILE A 210 0.40 3.11 -4.98
CA ILE A 210 0.14 1.78 -4.44
C ILE A 210 -1.35 1.48 -4.53
N ALA A 211 -1.69 0.25 -4.92
CA ALA A 211 -3.07 -0.20 -5.04
C ALA A 211 -3.25 -1.65 -4.61
N GLN A 212 -4.49 -2.01 -4.30
CA GLN A 212 -4.94 -3.36 -3.98
C GLN A 212 -6.05 -3.76 -4.94
N MET A 213 -6.00 -5.00 -5.45
CA MET A 213 -7.04 -5.61 -6.30
C MET A 213 -7.94 -6.57 -5.52
N GLY A 214 -7.44 -7.12 -4.45
CA GLY A 214 -8.10 -8.08 -3.58
C GLY A 214 -7.13 -8.54 -2.48
N PRO A 215 -7.52 -9.44 -1.59
CA PRO A 215 -6.67 -9.89 -0.50
C PRO A 215 -5.31 -10.39 -0.99
N LEU A 216 -4.22 -9.80 -0.48
CA LEU A 216 -2.84 -10.14 -0.82
C LEU A 216 -2.46 -9.98 -2.32
N GLU A 217 -3.26 -9.24 -3.08
CA GLU A 217 -3.00 -8.91 -4.47
C GLU A 217 -2.84 -7.39 -4.62
N TYR A 218 -1.64 -6.94 -4.99
CA TYR A 218 -1.30 -5.52 -5.07
C TYR A 218 -0.86 -5.13 -6.47
N VAL A 219 -0.98 -3.84 -6.76
CA VAL A 219 -0.44 -3.23 -7.97
C VAL A 219 0.35 -2.00 -7.58
N PHE A 220 1.62 -1.96 -7.96
CA PHE A 220 2.39 -0.73 -7.93
C PHE A 220 2.42 -0.14 -9.32
N VAL A 221 2.19 1.16 -9.43
CA VAL A 221 2.25 1.86 -10.70
C VAL A 221 3.09 3.11 -10.57
N GLU A 222 4.02 3.27 -11.51
CA GLU A 222 4.64 4.55 -11.79
C GLU A 222 4.20 5.04 -13.17
N ALA A 223 3.70 6.27 -13.25
CA ALA A 223 3.57 6.98 -14.50
C ALA A 223 4.81 7.82 -14.70
N GLU A 224 5.66 7.46 -15.66
CA GLU A 224 6.82 8.24 -16.02
C GLU A 224 6.40 9.63 -16.56
N GLY A 225 7.26 10.64 -16.40
CA GLY A 225 6.95 11.96 -16.91
C GLY A 225 8.18 12.89 -16.92
N ARG A 226 8.01 14.04 -17.56
CA ARG A 226 9.09 15.06 -17.76
C ARG A 226 10.28 14.52 -18.56
N VAL A 227 10.07 13.46 -19.33
CA VAL A 227 11.05 12.83 -20.23
C VAL A 227 10.49 12.81 -21.65
N GLN A 228 11.38 12.63 -22.63
CA GLN A 228 11.03 12.76 -24.05
C GLN A 228 9.91 11.80 -24.48
N HIS A 229 9.87 10.59 -23.94
CA HIS A 229 8.90 9.54 -24.31
C HIS A 229 7.66 9.52 -23.40
N SER A 230 7.62 10.31 -22.31
CA SER A 230 6.48 10.35 -21.39
C SER A 230 6.29 11.76 -20.83
N LYS A 231 5.08 12.29 -21.02
CA LYS A 231 4.70 13.65 -20.59
C LYS A 231 4.18 13.71 -19.14
N GLY A 232 3.98 12.54 -18.50
CA GLY A 232 3.36 12.44 -17.20
C GLY A 232 1.84 12.56 -17.24
N VAL A 233 1.21 12.42 -16.07
CA VAL A 233 -0.25 12.42 -15.90
C VAL A 233 -0.68 13.45 -14.86
N THR A 234 -1.93 13.92 -14.99
CA THR A 234 -2.64 14.56 -13.87
C THR A 234 -3.10 13.49 -12.89
N THR A 235 -3.50 13.88 -11.69
CA THR A 235 -3.98 12.91 -10.70
C THR A 235 -5.31 12.28 -11.13
N ASP A 236 -6.22 13.05 -11.75
CA ASP A 236 -7.47 12.50 -12.29
C ASP A 236 -7.22 11.46 -13.39
N GLN A 237 -6.26 11.72 -14.28
CA GLN A 237 -5.85 10.73 -15.29
C GLN A 237 -5.27 9.47 -14.68
N MET A 238 -4.50 9.61 -13.58
CA MET A 238 -3.98 8.46 -12.85
C MET A 238 -5.11 7.67 -12.19
N GLY A 239 -6.10 8.35 -11.58
CA GLY A 239 -7.30 7.71 -11.01
C GLY A 239 -8.07 6.90 -12.05
N ALA A 240 -8.36 7.50 -13.21
CA ALA A 240 -9.05 6.82 -14.31
C ALA A 240 -8.25 5.62 -14.84
N PHE A 241 -6.91 5.74 -14.93
CA PHE A 241 -6.04 4.62 -15.31
C PHE A 241 -6.12 3.49 -14.28
N MET A 242 -6.02 3.78 -12.98
CA MET A 242 -6.12 2.78 -11.92
C MET A 242 -7.48 2.09 -11.88
N GLU A 243 -8.59 2.83 -12.04
CA GLU A 243 -9.94 2.23 -12.20
C GLU A 243 -9.98 1.27 -13.39
N SER A 244 -9.37 1.63 -14.52
CA SER A 244 -9.31 0.76 -15.71
C SER A 244 -8.53 -0.54 -15.50
N LEU A 245 -7.62 -0.59 -14.51
CA LEU A 245 -6.93 -1.80 -14.10
C LEU A 245 -7.79 -2.72 -13.21
N GLY A 246 -8.93 -2.24 -12.72
CA GLY A 246 -9.83 -3.00 -11.85
C GLY A 246 -9.39 -3.06 -10.39
N VAL A 247 -8.60 -2.08 -9.92
CA VAL A 247 -8.19 -2.03 -8.51
C VAL A 247 -9.33 -1.57 -7.61
N GLU A 248 -9.40 -2.09 -6.40
CA GLU A 248 -10.41 -1.71 -5.41
C GLU A 248 -10.02 -0.44 -4.64
N THR A 249 -8.74 -0.31 -4.32
CA THR A 249 -8.18 0.84 -3.58
C THR A 249 -6.89 1.28 -4.26
N ALA A 250 -6.71 2.60 -4.47
CA ALA A 250 -5.46 3.16 -4.95
C ALA A 250 -5.15 4.51 -4.29
N TYR A 251 -3.88 4.71 -3.97
CA TYR A 251 -3.40 5.86 -3.23
C TYR A 251 -2.10 6.42 -3.80
N CYS A 252 -2.06 7.75 -4.00
CA CYS A 252 -0.87 8.43 -4.48
C CYS A 252 0.17 8.60 -3.38
N LEU A 253 1.41 8.28 -3.72
CA LEU A 253 2.60 8.56 -2.93
C LEU A 253 3.33 9.81 -3.45
N ASP A 254 4.53 10.12 -2.94
CA ASP A 254 5.28 11.27 -3.42
C ASP A 254 5.60 11.10 -4.92
N GLY A 255 5.36 12.16 -5.66
CA GLY A 255 5.44 12.17 -7.10
C GLY A 255 6.58 13.04 -7.64
N GLY A 256 6.54 13.34 -8.93
CA GLY A 256 7.53 14.19 -9.59
C GLY A 256 8.91 13.54 -9.57
N ASN A 257 9.92 14.25 -9.05
CA ASN A 257 11.29 13.74 -8.99
C ASN A 257 11.48 12.63 -7.93
N SER A 258 10.46 12.32 -7.15
CA SER A 258 10.49 11.24 -6.17
C SER A 258 9.97 9.92 -6.71
N SER A 259 9.19 9.97 -7.82
CA SER A 259 8.62 8.77 -8.44
C SER A 259 9.71 7.82 -8.89
N ILE A 260 9.67 6.59 -8.40
CA ILE A 260 10.57 5.51 -8.80
C ILE A 260 9.87 4.16 -8.73
N MET A 261 10.34 3.24 -9.54
CA MET A 261 10.08 1.82 -9.42
C MET A 261 11.39 1.03 -9.55
N LEU A 262 11.63 0.15 -8.59
CA LEU A 262 12.81 -0.71 -8.55
C LEU A 262 12.37 -2.17 -8.71
N PHE A 263 13.08 -2.91 -9.53
CA PHE A 263 12.90 -4.36 -9.68
C PHE A 263 14.27 -5.03 -9.71
N ASN A 264 14.45 -6.10 -8.93
CA ASN A 264 15.74 -6.80 -8.80
C ASN A 264 16.91 -5.83 -8.48
N GLY A 265 16.68 -4.89 -7.56
CA GLY A 265 17.67 -3.90 -7.13
C GLY A 265 18.08 -2.86 -8.18
N LYS A 266 17.38 -2.80 -9.31
CA LYS A 266 17.63 -1.85 -10.44
C LYS A 266 16.40 -0.99 -10.67
N TYR A 267 16.60 0.23 -11.19
CA TYR A 267 15.50 1.05 -11.69
C TYR A 267 14.83 0.36 -12.87
N TYR A 268 13.52 0.18 -12.77
CA TYR A 268 12.70 -0.35 -13.85
C TYR A 268 12.24 0.77 -14.78
N ASP A 269 12.00 1.95 -14.21
CA ASP A 269 11.72 3.17 -14.96
C ASP A 269 12.97 3.72 -15.65
N ALA A 270 12.76 4.55 -16.66
CA ALA A 270 13.85 5.18 -17.41
C ALA A 270 14.20 6.60 -16.92
N ASN A 271 13.53 7.09 -15.89
CA ASN A 271 13.65 8.48 -15.43
C ASN A 271 14.98 8.74 -14.71
N TYR A 272 15.62 7.71 -14.17
CA TYR A 272 16.75 7.89 -13.27
C TYR A 272 17.93 7.01 -13.65
N THR A 273 18.87 7.60 -14.38
CA THR A 273 20.19 6.99 -14.58
C THR A 273 21.25 7.58 -13.67
N ASP A 274 21.15 8.88 -13.28
CA ASP A 274 22.24 9.56 -12.59
C ASP A 274 21.83 10.56 -11.48
N SER A 275 20.54 10.81 -11.25
CA SER A 275 20.06 11.82 -10.28
C SER A 275 18.94 11.34 -9.38
N GLU A 276 19.11 10.15 -8.81
CA GLU A 276 18.19 9.58 -7.83
C GLU A 276 18.00 10.53 -6.64
N ARG A 277 16.76 10.98 -6.43
CA ARG A 277 16.42 11.80 -5.28
C ARG A 277 16.43 10.96 -4.02
N GLU A 278 17.13 11.41 -2.99
CA GLU A 278 17.09 10.79 -1.68
C GLU A 278 15.68 10.88 -1.08
N GLN A 279 15.22 9.78 -0.47
CA GLN A 279 13.88 9.58 0.07
C GLN A 279 13.94 9.24 1.55
N SER A 280 12.84 9.49 2.28
CA SER A 280 12.71 9.09 3.69
C SER A 280 12.45 7.60 3.84
N ASP A 281 11.77 7.01 2.87
CA ASP A 281 11.27 5.64 2.95
C ASP A 281 10.92 5.08 1.56
N ILE A 282 10.79 3.77 1.53
CA ILE A 282 10.26 3.00 0.41
C ILE A 282 9.18 2.04 0.88
N ILE A 283 8.28 1.68 -0.01
CA ILE A 283 7.40 0.51 0.12
C ILE A 283 7.99 -0.59 -0.75
N TYR A 284 8.06 -1.82 -0.23
CA TYR A 284 8.66 -2.91 -0.98
C TYR A 284 7.99 -4.24 -0.69
N ILE A 285 8.20 -5.17 -1.61
CA ILE A 285 7.79 -6.57 -1.47
C ILE A 285 9.04 -7.41 -1.28
N ALA A 286 8.97 -8.30 -0.29
CA ALA A 286 10.02 -9.27 0.01
C ALA A 286 9.51 -10.71 -0.18
N THR A 287 10.41 -11.63 -0.51
CA THR A 287 10.10 -13.06 -0.44
C THR A 287 10.00 -13.53 1.02
N ALA A 288 9.10 -14.50 1.26
CA ALA A 288 9.00 -15.22 2.53
C ALA A 288 9.72 -16.58 2.47
N VAL A 289 10.38 -16.91 1.37
CA VAL A 289 11.14 -18.16 1.20
C VAL A 289 12.57 -17.94 1.69
N PRO A 290 13.02 -18.63 2.75
CA PRO A 290 14.42 -18.60 3.16
C PRO A 290 15.29 -19.22 2.05
N ASN A 291 16.42 -18.57 1.75
CA ASN A 291 17.46 -19.27 0.99
C ASN A 291 18.20 -20.22 1.93
N GLU A 292 18.40 -21.47 1.47
CA GLU A 292 19.20 -22.46 2.17
C GLU A 292 20.70 -22.09 2.21
#